data_fea94ce40272208d97f30a3b651db7f3
#
_entry.id   fea94ce40272208d97f30a3b651db7f3
#
_cell.length_a   1.000
_cell.length_b   1.000
_cell.length_c   1.000
_cell.angle_alpha   90.00
_cell.angle_beta   90.00
_cell.angle_gamma   90.00
#
_symmetry.space_group_name_H-M   'P 1'
#
loop_
_entity.id
_entity.type
_entity.pdbx_description
1 polymer ?
#
loop_
_entity_poly.entity_id
_entity_poly.type
_entity_poly.pdbx_seq_one_letter_code
_entity_poly.pdbx_strand_id
1 'polypeptide(L)'
;MVLQANTNKQSTFNLILYSKNLTKTMTPIQTNKMTNWRWVMCAMLFFATTVNYMDRQVLSLTWKDFISKDFHWTDDDYGTITAVFSIFYAFISLFAGKFIDWMGTKKGYIWAIVIWSLGACLHAACGWATFHLADTGWFGENVVKGTLMFTSISVYLFLACRIVLAMGEAGNFPAAIKVTAEYFPKKDRAYATSMFNAGSSVGALAAPLTIPILAAAMGWEVSFIIIGAIGFIWAAAWAFMYEHPHESNNVNEAELAYINSDEKQEEESTTSEDEGLQLTFGQCFTYRQTWAFIVGKALTDGVWWFFLFWAPAYFSELGYPSNTFTGQMLIFVLYLIVTVLSIYGGYLPKLFVENKGMNPYAGRMRAMLIFAFLPIFAMFAQPLAGVSVWLPCIIIGLAGAGHQAWSANLYSTIGDMFPKSAIATITGIGTMFGGLGSFLINKGSGKLFTYAEGQGDTFTFFGVTGKPAGYMIIFCYCAVAYLIAWTLMKMLVPKYKPIVE
;
A
#
# COMPACT_ATOMS: atom_id res chain seq x y z
N MET A 1 5.54 80.02 -35.78
CA MET A 1 5.25 78.69 -36.43
C MET A 1 6.50 77.80 -36.58
N VAL A 2 7.70 78.20 -36.04
CA VAL A 2 8.94 77.40 -36.15
C VAL A 2 9.28 76.70 -34.84
N LEU A 3 8.68 77.07 -33.71
CA LEU A 3 8.95 76.44 -32.36
C LEU A 3 8.12 75.21 -32.05
N GLN A 4 7.04 74.91 -32.75
CA GLN A 4 6.21 73.69 -32.55
C GLN A 4 6.70 72.49 -33.36
N ALA A 5 7.53 72.67 -34.38
CA ALA A 5 8.04 71.56 -35.20
C ALA A 5 9.27 70.84 -34.57
N ASN A 6 9.99 71.46 -33.62
CA ASN A 6 11.19 70.87 -33.01
C ASN A 6 10.86 69.97 -31.79
N THR A 7 9.77 70.22 -31.09
CA THR A 7 9.32 69.37 -29.96
C THR A 7 8.79 68.01 -30.39
N ASN A 8 8.13 67.93 -31.56
CA ASN A 8 7.62 66.65 -32.09
C ASN A 8 8.71 65.72 -32.66
N LYS A 9 9.82 66.26 -33.18
CA LYS A 9 10.93 65.45 -33.67
C LYS A 9 11.75 64.85 -32.52
N GLN A 10 11.88 65.53 -31.39
CA GLN A 10 12.61 65.04 -30.21
C GLN A 10 11.84 63.99 -29.44
N SER A 11 10.50 64.10 -29.38
CA SER A 11 9.64 63.05 -28.78
C SER A 11 9.57 61.76 -29.63
N THR A 12 9.55 61.89 -30.96
CA THR A 12 9.59 60.72 -31.86
C THR A 12 10.96 60.03 -31.86
N PHE A 13 12.05 60.77 -31.74
CA PHE A 13 13.41 60.22 -31.65
C PHE A 13 13.63 59.50 -30.32
N ASN A 14 13.09 60.01 -29.22
CA ASN A 14 13.15 59.36 -27.89
C ASN A 14 12.24 58.10 -27.86
N LEU A 15 11.10 58.09 -28.52
CA LEU A 15 10.25 56.90 -28.66
C LEU A 15 10.92 55.77 -29.48
N ILE A 16 11.67 56.15 -30.54
CA ILE A 16 12.42 55.20 -31.39
C ILE A 16 13.63 54.66 -30.64
N LEU A 17 14.34 55.48 -29.84
CA LEU A 17 15.42 55.04 -28.97
C LEU A 17 14.91 54.13 -27.82
N TYR A 18 13.73 54.41 -27.24
CA TYR A 18 13.11 53.59 -26.22
C TYR A 18 12.65 52.25 -26.80
N SER A 19 12.08 52.24 -28.03
CA SER A 19 11.69 51.00 -28.70
C SER A 19 12.91 50.15 -29.14
N LYS A 20 14.03 50.79 -29.56
CA LYS A 20 15.28 50.09 -29.89
C LYS A 20 16.02 49.54 -28.65
N ASN A 21 15.88 50.17 -27.50
CA ASN A 21 16.42 49.62 -26.24
C ASN A 21 15.54 48.49 -25.67
N LEU A 22 14.21 48.52 -25.90
CA LEU A 22 13.33 47.40 -25.55
C LEU A 22 13.54 46.16 -26.43
N THR A 23 13.95 46.33 -27.68
CA THR A 23 14.29 45.20 -28.56
C THR A 23 15.68 44.63 -28.33
N LYS A 24 16.56 45.36 -27.61
CA LYS A 24 17.92 44.88 -27.30
C LYS A 24 18.03 44.08 -26.00
N THR A 25 16.98 44.02 -25.18
CA THR A 25 16.93 43.28 -23.92
C THR A 25 16.04 42.03 -23.97
N MET A 26 15.42 41.73 -25.12
CA MET A 26 14.87 40.39 -25.35
C MET A 26 16.03 39.50 -25.85
N THR A 27 16.87 39.02 -24.94
CA THR A 27 17.57 37.75 -25.15
C THR A 27 16.48 36.72 -25.54
N PRO A 28 16.63 35.97 -26.65
CA PRO A 28 15.72 34.89 -26.92
C PRO A 28 15.72 34.02 -25.68
N ILE A 29 14.52 33.81 -25.11
CA ILE A 29 14.34 32.79 -24.09
C ILE A 29 14.83 31.52 -24.76
N GLN A 30 16.08 31.14 -24.48
CA GLN A 30 16.52 29.79 -24.76
C GLN A 30 15.54 28.92 -23.99
N THR A 31 14.63 28.27 -24.68
CA THR A 31 13.78 27.24 -24.16
C THR A 31 14.73 26.08 -23.83
N ASN A 32 15.46 26.21 -22.71
CA ASN A 32 16.25 25.11 -22.20
C ASN A 32 15.29 23.97 -21.98
N LYS A 33 15.52 22.88 -22.73
CA LYS A 33 14.73 21.66 -22.59
C LYS A 33 14.77 21.24 -21.11
N MET A 34 13.60 20.98 -20.51
CA MET A 34 13.52 20.52 -19.11
C MET A 34 14.38 19.29 -18.90
N THR A 35 15.07 19.20 -17.77
CA THR A 35 15.94 18.07 -17.41
C THR A 35 15.13 16.81 -17.13
N ASN A 36 13.84 16.93 -16.78
CA ASN A 36 12.94 15.81 -16.42
C ASN A 36 13.40 14.98 -15.20
N TRP A 37 14.19 15.59 -14.32
CA TRP A 37 14.70 14.94 -13.11
C TRP A 37 13.59 14.44 -12.19
N ARG A 38 12.43 15.12 -12.18
CA ARG A 38 11.22 14.68 -11.45
C ARG A 38 10.81 13.24 -11.79
N TRP A 39 11.02 12.79 -13.04
CA TRP A 39 10.70 11.42 -13.43
C TRP A 39 11.73 10.42 -12.91
N VAL A 40 12.98 10.82 -12.72
CA VAL A 40 13.99 9.99 -12.03
C VAL A 40 13.58 9.81 -10.58
N MET A 41 13.11 10.87 -9.90
CA MET A 41 12.56 10.75 -8.55
C MET A 41 11.33 9.83 -8.53
N CYS A 42 10.40 9.97 -9.47
CA CYS A 42 9.26 9.06 -9.59
C CYS A 42 9.67 7.59 -9.80
N ALA A 43 10.71 7.33 -10.60
CA ALA A 43 11.26 5.99 -10.78
C ALA A 43 11.89 5.44 -9.48
N MET A 44 12.56 6.28 -8.71
CA MET A 44 13.05 5.91 -7.38
C MET A 44 11.91 5.52 -6.42
N LEU A 45 10.81 6.29 -6.41
CA LEU A 45 9.62 5.97 -5.62
C LEU A 45 8.97 4.65 -6.08
N PHE A 46 8.87 4.44 -7.39
CA PHE A 46 8.37 3.18 -7.97
C PHE A 46 9.20 1.99 -7.50
N PHE A 47 10.52 2.11 -7.54
CA PHE A 47 11.41 1.03 -7.10
C PHE A 47 11.31 0.77 -5.60
N ALA A 48 11.26 1.83 -4.76
CA ALA A 48 11.04 1.69 -3.33
C ALA A 48 9.73 0.94 -3.03
N THR A 49 8.65 1.29 -3.72
CA THR A 49 7.35 0.65 -3.55
C THR A 49 7.37 -0.81 -4.02
N THR A 50 8.09 -1.11 -5.10
CA THR A 50 8.31 -2.48 -5.60
C THR A 50 8.99 -3.34 -4.53
N VAL A 51 10.11 -2.87 -3.98
CA VAL A 51 10.86 -3.60 -2.93
C VAL A 51 10.03 -3.76 -1.66
N ASN A 52 9.30 -2.72 -1.25
CA ASN A 52 8.42 -2.76 -0.08
C ASN A 52 7.37 -3.88 -0.18
N TYR A 53 6.74 -4.03 -1.36
CA TYR A 53 5.75 -5.09 -1.58
C TYR A 53 6.37 -6.48 -1.74
N MET A 54 7.58 -6.59 -2.28
CA MET A 54 8.33 -7.85 -2.28
C MET A 54 8.66 -8.28 -0.86
N ASP A 55 9.20 -7.37 -0.03
CA ASP A 55 9.61 -7.64 1.35
C ASP A 55 8.43 -8.13 2.20
N ARG A 56 7.28 -7.49 2.06
CA ARG A 56 6.05 -7.91 2.76
C ARG A 56 5.66 -9.36 2.48
N GLN A 57 5.96 -9.87 1.29
CA GLN A 57 5.61 -11.22 0.86
C GLN A 57 6.68 -12.28 1.19
N VAL A 58 7.90 -11.90 1.60
CA VAL A 58 8.96 -12.89 1.87
C VAL A 58 8.47 -13.94 2.86
N LEU A 59 7.89 -13.52 3.99
CA LEU A 59 7.41 -14.48 4.99
C LEU A 59 6.26 -15.34 4.45
N SER A 60 5.28 -14.78 3.76
CA SER A 60 4.12 -15.53 3.27
C SER A 60 4.50 -16.60 2.23
N LEU A 61 5.54 -16.34 1.44
CA LEU A 61 6.06 -17.24 0.42
C LEU A 61 7.03 -18.29 0.96
N THR A 62 7.57 -18.10 2.18
CA THR A 62 8.61 -18.99 2.73
C THR A 62 8.15 -19.76 3.97
N TRP A 63 7.15 -19.27 4.72
CA TRP A 63 6.84 -19.86 6.04
C TRP A 63 6.37 -21.31 5.96
N LYS A 64 5.44 -21.64 5.06
CA LYS A 64 4.80 -22.96 5.01
C LYS A 64 5.76 -24.04 4.53
N ASP A 65 6.50 -23.74 3.45
CA ASP A 65 7.30 -24.73 2.74
C ASP A 65 8.74 -24.84 3.29
N PHE A 66 9.24 -23.82 4.00
CA PHE A 66 10.60 -23.76 4.51
C PHE A 66 10.64 -23.55 6.03
N ILE A 67 10.19 -22.39 6.56
CA ILE A 67 10.38 -21.97 7.95
C ILE A 67 9.67 -22.90 8.94
N SER A 68 8.43 -23.33 8.60
CA SER A 68 7.66 -24.21 9.49
C SER A 68 8.33 -25.57 9.73
N LYS A 69 9.13 -26.04 8.76
CA LYS A 69 9.91 -27.29 8.89
C LYS A 69 11.06 -27.16 9.89
N ASP A 70 11.61 -25.95 10.04
CA ASP A 70 12.70 -25.69 10.96
C ASP A 70 12.22 -25.48 12.39
N PHE A 71 11.09 -24.76 12.56
CA PHE A 71 10.61 -24.36 13.88
C PHE A 71 9.34 -25.07 14.33
N HIS A 72 8.76 -25.94 13.51
CA HIS A 72 7.50 -26.65 13.79
C HIS A 72 6.33 -25.68 14.07
N TRP A 73 6.24 -24.58 13.29
CA TRP A 73 5.15 -23.63 13.44
C TRP A 73 3.82 -24.24 13.06
N THR A 74 2.83 -23.95 13.88
CA THR A 74 1.41 -24.16 13.56
C THR A 74 0.87 -23.00 12.74
N ASP A 75 -0.33 -23.18 12.15
CA ASP A 75 -1.01 -22.06 11.51
C ASP A 75 -1.37 -20.94 12.51
N ASP A 76 -1.60 -21.26 13.81
CA ASP A 76 -1.84 -20.24 14.85
C ASP A 76 -0.61 -19.40 15.13
N ASP A 77 0.61 -19.98 15.10
CA ASP A 77 1.87 -19.25 15.23
C ASP A 77 2.05 -18.24 14.10
N TYR A 78 1.89 -18.70 12.87
CA TYR A 78 1.95 -17.82 11.68
C TYR A 78 0.83 -16.77 11.69
N GLY A 79 -0.40 -17.17 12.03
CA GLY A 79 -1.53 -16.26 12.19
C GLY A 79 -1.28 -15.18 13.24
N THR A 80 -0.57 -15.51 14.32
CA THR A 80 -0.15 -14.54 15.36
C THR A 80 0.85 -13.54 14.81
N ILE A 81 1.88 -14.01 14.09
CA ILE A 81 2.92 -13.16 13.50
C ILE A 81 2.31 -12.15 12.50
N THR A 82 1.43 -12.63 11.61
CA THR A 82 0.79 -11.78 10.61
C THR A 82 -0.25 -10.82 11.21
N ALA A 83 -0.98 -11.26 12.23
CA ALA A 83 -1.94 -10.44 12.96
C ALA A 83 -1.24 -9.29 13.69
N VAL A 84 -0.18 -9.58 14.46
CA VAL A 84 0.59 -8.56 15.18
C VAL A 84 1.22 -7.57 14.19
N PHE A 85 1.78 -8.04 13.08
CA PHE A 85 2.25 -7.14 12.02
C PHE A 85 1.16 -6.19 11.55
N SER A 86 -0.05 -6.69 11.27
CA SER A 86 -1.17 -5.89 10.76
C SER A 86 -1.57 -4.77 11.71
N ILE A 87 -1.69 -5.06 13.00
CA ILE A 87 -2.10 -4.06 14.01
C ILE A 87 -1.00 -3.02 14.26
N PHE A 88 0.28 -3.45 14.35
CA PHE A 88 1.39 -2.52 14.52
C PHE A 88 1.58 -1.63 13.28
N TYR A 89 1.52 -2.20 12.07
CA TYR A 89 1.57 -1.43 10.84
C TYR A 89 0.48 -0.35 10.79
N ALA A 90 -0.75 -0.72 11.14
CA ALA A 90 -1.88 0.22 11.16
C ALA A 90 -1.71 1.33 12.20
N PHE A 91 -1.25 0.97 13.41
CA PHE A 91 -1.00 1.94 14.47
C PHE A 91 0.13 2.91 14.10
N ILE A 92 1.24 2.40 13.60
CA ILE A 92 2.40 3.22 13.22
C ILE A 92 2.07 4.12 12.02
N SER A 93 1.24 3.67 11.09
CA SER A 93 0.79 4.47 9.94
C SER A 93 0.11 5.79 10.34
N LEU A 94 -0.52 5.87 11.52
CA LEU A 94 -1.09 7.13 12.05
C LEU A 94 -0.03 8.20 12.29
N PHE A 95 1.20 7.79 12.63
CA PHE A 95 2.29 8.69 13.01
C PHE A 95 3.34 8.84 11.92
N ALA A 96 3.37 7.92 10.96
CA ALA A 96 4.40 7.88 9.92
C ALA A 96 4.50 9.17 9.11
N GLY A 97 3.37 9.78 8.75
CA GLY A 97 3.35 11.07 8.04
C GLY A 97 4.00 12.18 8.87
N LYS A 98 3.63 12.31 10.16
CA LYS A 98 4.21 13.29 11.08
C LYS A 98 5.72 13.07 11.28
N PHE A 99 6.16 11.82 11.32
CA PHE A 99 7.58 11.47 11.40
C PHE A 99 8.35 11.97 10.16
N ILE A 100 7.81 11.73 8.95
CA ILE A 100 8.41 12.22 7.70
C ILE A 100 8.44 13.75 7.66
N ASP A 101 7.40 14.41 8.17
CA ASP A 101 7.34 15.88 8.22
C ASP A 101 8.38 16.45 9.19
N TRP A 102 8.50 15.85 10.36
CA TRP A 102 9.46 16.26 11.38
C TRP A 102 10.92 16.06 10.97
N MET A 103 11.24 14.92 10.36
CA MET A 103 12.61 14.59 9.92
C MET A 103 13.01 15.31 8.63
N GLY A 104 12.02 15.81 7.86
CA GLY A 104 12.20 16.25 6.49
C GLY A 104 12.26 15.09 5.50
N THR A 105 11.88 15.33 4.25
CA THR A 105 11.66 14.32 3.21
C THR A 105 12.87 13.41 3.01
N LYS A 106 14.08 13.99 2.81
CA LYS A 106 15.30 13.21 2.57
C LYS A 106 15.61 12.24 3.70
N LYS A 107 15.75 12.78 4.91
CA LYS A 107 16.17 11.99 6.09
C LYS A 107 15.06 11.05 6.55
N GLY A 108 13.82 11.53 6.57
CA GLY A 108 12.67 10.72 6.99
C GLY A 108 12.50 9.49 6.12
N TYR A 109 12.64 9.63 4.80
CA TYR A 109 12.54 8.49 3.89
C TYR A 109 13.72 7.51 4.04
N ILE A 110 14.97 8.03 4.18
CA ILE A 110 16.13 7.16 4.45
C ILE A 110 15.89 6.33 5.71
N TRP A 111 15.49 6.96 6.83
CA TRP A 111 15.25 6.24 8.07
C TRP A 111 14.12 5.22 7.96
N ALA A 112 13.02 5.55 7.29
CA ALA A 112 11.95 4.60 7.05
C ALA A 112 12.48 3.34 6.33
N ILE A 113 13.27 3.52 5.26
CA ILE A 113 13.82 2.41 4.48
C ILE A 113 14.90 1.63 5.26
N VAL A 114 15.79 2.32 5.97
CA VAL A 114 16.82 1.67 6.79
C VAL A 114 16.17 0.81 7.89
N ILE A 115 15.13 1.31 8.56
CA ILE A 115 14.44 0.57 9.61
C ILE A 115 13.75 -0.67 9.03
N TRP A 116 13.02 -0.56 7.91
CA TRP A 116 12.39 -1.74 7.33
C TRP A 116 13.42 -2.75 6.81
N SER A 117 14.48 -2.28 6.12
CA SER A 117 15.54 -3.15 5.60
C SER A 117 16.28 -3.89 6.73
N LEU A 118 16.49 -3.19 7.86
CA LEU A 118 17.03 -3.82 9.07
C LEU A 118 16.07 -4.89 9.59
N GLY A 119 14.77 -4.56 9.69
CA GLY A 119 13.74 -5.52 10.09
C GLY A 119 13.71 -6.76 9.19
N ALA A 120 13.81 -6.57 7.86
CA ALA A 120 13.90 -7.65 6.90
C ALA A 120 15.14 -8.53 7.16
N CYS A 121 16.33 -7.95 7.21
CA CYS A 121 17.57 -8.69 7.43
C CYS A 121 17.60 -9.41 8.79
N LEU A 122 17.01 -8.83 9.83
CA LEU A 122 16.95 -9.45 11.17
C LEU A 122 16.16 -10.75 11.17
N HIS A 123 15.17 -10.93 10.28
CA HIS A 123 14.48 -12.22 10.16
C HIS A 123 15.44 -13.36 9.82
N ALA A 124 16.47 -13.11 9.02
CA ALA A 124 17.48 -14.13 8.71
C ALA A 124 18.26 -14.59 9.94
N ALA A 125 18.42 -13.73 10.93
CA ALA A 125 19.12 -14.08 12.18
C ALA A 125 18.23 -14.87 13.15
N CYS A 126 16.91 -14.93 12.95
CA CYS A 126 16.00 -15.59 13.88
C CYS A 126 16.31 -17.08 14.06
N GLY A 127 16.76 -17.76 12.99
CA GLY A 127 17.17 -19.16 13.05
C GLY A 127 18.33 -19.35 14.03
N TRP A 128 19.43 -18.68 13.76
CA TRP A 128 20.62 -18.73 14.64
C TRP A 128 20.31 -18.31 16.08
N ALA A 129 19.56 -17.20 16.23
CA ALA A 129 19.19 -16.69 17.56
C ALA A 129 18.32 -17.68 18.34
N THR A 130 17.38 -18.37 17.69
CA THR A 130 16.53 -19.39 18.34
C THR A 130 17.36 -20.54 18.88
N PHE A 131 18.27 -21.09 18.07
CA PHE A 131 19.18 -22.18 18.53
C PHE A 131 20.07 -21.70 19.66
N HIS A 132 20.68 -20.52 19.52
CA HIS A 132 21.58 -19.99 20.56
C HIS A 132 20.87 -19.75 21.89
N LEU A 133 19.67 -19.15 21.87
CA LEU A 133 18.86 -18.91 23.07
C LEU A 133 18.38 -20.22 23.71
N ALA A 134 18.07 -21.23 22.92
CA ALA A 134 17.74 -22.57 23.43
C ALA A 134 18.93 -23.20 24.19
N ASP A 135 20.15 -23.02 23.67
CA ASP A 135 21.38 -23.59 24.26
C ASP A 135 21.83 -22.85 25.54
N THR A 136 21.40 -21.59 25.76
CA THR A 136 21.81 -20.82 26.96
C THR A 136 21.24 -21.33 28.29
N GLY A 137 20.19 -22.19 28.22
CA GLY A 137 19.49 -22.66 29.40
C GLY A 137 18.55 -21.60 30.06
N TRP A 138 18.48 -20.38 29.55
CA TRP A 138 17.60 -19.31 30.08
C TRP A 138 16.12 -19.69 30.11
N PHE A 139 15.70 -20.52 29.17
CA PHE A 139 14.33 -21.00 29.03
C PHE A 139 14.12 -22.43 29.53
N GLY A 140 15.14 -23.04 30.16
CA GLY A 140 15.12 -24.39 30.68
C GLY A 140 16.19 -25.29 30.04
N GLU A 141 16.61 -26.33 30.76
CA GLU A 141 17.70 -27.22 30.35
C GLU A 141 17.38 -28.16 29.16
N ASN A 142 16.08 -28.29 28.78
CA ASN A 142 15.61 -29.22 27.75
C ASN A 142 14.92 -28.54 26.56
N VAL A 143 15.35 -27.33 26.22
CA VAL A 143 14.80 -26.62 25.06
C VAL A 143 15.52 -27.09 23.81
N VAL A 144 14.95 -28.09 23.14
CA VAL A 144 15.46 -28.65 21.89
C VAL A 144 14.47 -28.46 20.74
N LYS A 145 14.96 -28.59 19.52
CA LYS A 145 14.12 -28.52 18.31
C LYS A 145 12.89 -29.46 18.44
N GLY A 146 11.71 -28.94 18.21
CA GLY A 146 10.42 -29.65 18.31
C GLY A 146 9.72 -29.49 19.66
N THR A 147 10.33 -28.84 20.66
CA THR A 147 9.62 -28.49 21.90
C THR A 147 8.79 -27.22 21.70
N LEU A 148 7.67 -27.10 22.46
CA LEU A 148 6.83 -25.90 22.44
C LEU A 148 7.63 -24.63 22.75
N MET A 149 8.59 -24.72 23.69
CA MET A 149 9.42 -23.57 24.06
C MET A 149 10.32 -23.12 22.90
N PHE A 150 10.95 -24.06 22.19
CA PHE A 150 11.76 -23.77 21.00
C PHE A 150 10.96 -23.05 19.93
N THR A 151 9.76 -23.58 19.62
CA THR A 151 8.81 -22.93 18.69
C THR A 151 8.44 -21.52 19.16
N SER A 152 8.10 -21.36 20.46
CA SER A 152 7.71 -20.06 21.03
C SER A 152 8.84 -19.02 20.93
N ILE A 153 10.09 -19.40 21.21
CA ILE A 153 11.25 -18.51 21.07
C ILE A 153 11.33 -17.98 19.63
N SER A 154 11.25 -18.87 18.63
CA SER A 154 11.29 -18.47 17.23
C SER A 154 10.13 -17.52 16.87
N VAL A 155 8.91 -17.81 17.32
CA VAL A 155 7.72 -16.95 17.09
C VAL A 155 7.94 -15.55 17.66
N TYR A 156 8.42 -15.41 18.90
CA TYR A 156 8.68 -14.11 19.51
C TYR A 156 9.80 -13.33 18.80
N LEU A 157 10.85 -13.99 18.32
CA LEU A 157 11.90 -13.35 17.54
C LEU A 157 11.35 -12.82 16.20
N PHE A 158 10.58 -13.63 15.48
CA PHE A 158 9.92 -13.19 14.25
C PHE A 158 8.91 -12.06 14.51
N LEU A 159 8.16 -12.09 15.60
CA LEU A 159 7.29 -10.99 16.02
C LEU A 159 8.06 -9.68 16.19
N ALA A 160 9.18 -9.73 16.93
CA ALA A 160 10.02 -8.55 17.12
C ALA A 160 10.53 -7.99 15.79
N CYS A 161 11.03 -8.84 14.90
CA CYS A 161 11.48 -8.44 13.57
C CYS A 161 10.33 -7.85 12.73
N ARG A 162 9.12 -8.42 12.81
CA ARG A 162 7.92 -7.90 12.13
C ARG A 162 7.48 -6.54 12.64
N ILE A 163 7.62 -6.27 13.94
CA ILE A 163 7.34 -4.94 14.49
C ILE A 163 8.33 -3.92 13.95
N VAL A 164 9.64 -4.24 13.94
CA VAL A 164 10.66 -3.35 13.34
C VAL A 164 10.38 -3.11 11.86
N LEU A 165 10.03 -4.16 11.11
CA LEU A 165 9.64 -4.07 9.70
C LEU A 165 8.45 -3.12 9.50
N ALA A 166 7.38 -3.29 10.29
CA ALA A 166 6.17 -2.46 10.24
C ALA A 166 6.48 -0.98 10.50
N MET A 167 7.41 -0.69 11.44
CA MET A 167 7.83 0.69 11.75
C MET A 167 8.41 1.39 10.52
N GLY A 168 9.24 0.70 9.76
CA GLY A 168 9.84 1.29 8.55
C GLY A 168 8.87 1.32 7.37
N GLU A 169 8.17 0.22 7.08
CA GLU A 169 7.26 0.11 5.93
C GLU A 169 6.14 1.15 5.94
N ALA A 170 5.61 1.48 7.12
CA ALA A 170 4.55 2.47 7.27
C ALA A 170 4.94 3.87 6.77
N GLY A 171 6.24 4.19 6.74
CA GLY A 171 6.76 5.47 6.25
C GLY A 171 6.84 5.60 4.72
N ASN A 172 6.79 4.49 3.97
CA ASN A 172 7.01 4.50 2.51
C ASN A 172 6.00 5.38 1.76
N PHE A 173 4.71 5.14 1.94
CA PHE A 173 3.67 5.89 1.22
C PHE A 173 3.62 7.38 1.60
N PRO A 174 3.63 7.77 2.88
CA PRO A 174 3.70 9.18 3.26
C PRO A 174 4.89 9.91 2.65
N ALA A 175 6.08 9.30 2.68
CA ALA A 175 7.28 9.87 2.09
C ALA A 175 7.15 10.02 0.57
N ALA A 176 6.68 8.98 -0.14
CA ALA A 176 6.49 9.01 -1.58
C ALA A 176 5.49 10.09 -2.02
N ILE A 177 4.38 10.25 -1.30
CA ILE A 177 3.40 11.31 -1.57
C ILE A 177 4.02 12.68 -1.36
N LYS A 178 4.83 12.87 -0.31
CA LYS A 178 5.52 14.14 -0.04
C LYS A 178 6.52 14.50 -1.14
N VAL A 179 7.36 13.55 -1.56
CA VAL A 179 8.26 13.74 -2.72
C VAL A 179 7.48 14.12 -3.98
N THR A 180 6.36 13.46 -4.23
CA THR A 180 5.50 13.77 -5.37
C THR A 180 4.94 15.20 -5.27
N ALA A 181 4.59 15.65 -4.08
CA ALA A 181 4.12 17.02 -3.86
C ALA A 181 5.23 18.06 -4.08
N GLU A 182 6.49 17.72 -3.77
CA GLU A 182 7.67 18.61 -3.95
C GLU A 182 8.15 18.69 -5.41
N TYR A 183 8.05 17.59 -6.17
CA TYR A 183 8.61 17.49 -7.53
C TYR A 183 7.59 17.66 -8.66
N PHE A 184 6.30 17.63 -8.36
CA PHE A 184 5.25 17.70 -9.39
C PHE A 184 4.22 18.78 -9.11
N PRO A 185 3.84 19.58 -10.14
CA PRO A 185 2.73 20.51 -10.04
C PRO A 185 1.43 19.74 -9.78
N LYS A 186 0.43 20.39 -9.15
CA LYS A 186 -0.85 19.77 -8.73
C LYS A 186 -1.52 18.95 -9.84
N LYS A 187 -1.48 19.45 -11.07
CA LYS A 187 -2.06 18.79 -12.26
C LYS A 187 -1.45 17.41 -12.56
N ASP A 188 -0.15 17.20 -12.24
CA ASP A 188 0.57 15.97 -12.56
C ASP A 188 0.72 15.02 -11.37
N ARG A 189 0.43 15.47 -10.13
CA ARG A 189 0.60 14.67 -8.90
C ARG A 189 -0.16 13.36 -8.94
N ALA A 190 -1.40 13.36 -9.44
CA ALA A 190 -2.21 12.15 -9.54
C ALA A 190 -1.57 11.12 -10.49
N TYR A 191 -1.02 11.58 -11.61
CA TYR A 191 -0.33 10.71 -12.56
C TYR A 191 0.98 10.15 -11.97
N ALA A 192 1.82 10.99 -11.35
CA ALA A 192 3.05 10.56 -10.69
C ALA A 192 2.76 9.56 -9.55
N THR A 193 1.71 9.81 -8.75
CA THR A 193 1.27 8.90 -7.70
C THR A 193 0.85 7.54 -8.27
N SER A 194 0.11 7.51 -9.38
CA SER A 194 -0.27 6.26 -10.03
C SER A 194 0.93 5.49 -10.57
N MET A 195 1.93 6.21 -11.10
CA MET A 195 3.16 5.61 -11.61
C MET A 195 3.97 4.93 -10.50
N PHE A 196 4.25 5.61 -9.39
CA PHE A 196 5.01 4.96 -8.32
C PHE A 196 4.19 3.85 -7.63
N ASN A 197 2.88 4.03 -7.50
CA ASN A 197 2.01 3.01 -6.91
C ASN A 197 1.95 1.71 -7.75
N ALA A 198 2.14 1.80 -9.07
CA ALA A 198 2.27 0.63 -9.93
C ALA A 198 3.44 -0.29 -9.52
N GLY A 199 4.44 0.26 -8.83
CA GLY A 199 5.51 -0.53 -8.20
C GLY A 199 5.00 -1.60 -7.24
N SER A 200 3.89 -1.35 -6.53
CA SER A 200 3.27 -2.35 -5.65
C SER A 200 2.81 -3.60 -6.42
N SER A 201 2.23 -3.40 -7.60
CA SER A 201 1.82 -4.50 -8.48
C SER A 201 3.01 -5.26 -9.04
N VAL A 202 4.06 -4.55 -9.45
CA VAL A 202 5.31 -5.17 -9.93
C VAL A 202 5.97 -5.98 -8.82
N GLY A 203 6.02 -5.45 -7.59
CA GLY A 203 6.53 -6.18 -6.42
C GLY A 203 5.72 -7.44 -6.12
N ALA A 204 4.39 -7.34 -6.16
CA ALA A 204 3.50 -8.48 -5.95
C ALA A 204 3.65 -9.58 -7.02
N LEU A 205 3.94 -9.21 -8.26
CA LEU A 205 4.17 -10.16 -9.36
C LEU A 205 5.59 -10.75 -9.33
N ALA A 206 6.60 -9.97 -8.95
CA ALA A 206 7.98 -10.41 -8.91
C ALA A 206 8.26 -11.35 -7.72
N ALA A 207 7.63 -11.11 -6.58
CA ALA A 207 7.87 -11.86 -5.35
C ALA A 207 7.70 -13.39 -5.52
N PRO A 208 6.58 -13.93 -6.03
CA PRO A 208 6.40 -15.37 -6.18
C PRO A 208 7.35 -16.02 -7.20
N LEU A 209 7.90 -15.23 -8.12
CA LEU A 209 8.84 -15.72 -9.14
C LEU A 209 10.30 -15.70 -8.66
N THR A 210 10.61 -14.96 -7.60
CA THR A 210 12.00 -14.76 -7.14
C THR A 210 12.25 -15.35 -5.77
N ILE A 211 11.39 -15.05 -4.79
CA ILE A 211 11.62 -15.40 -3.38
C ILE A 211 11.67 -16.92 -3.14
N PRO A 212 10.73 -17.74 -3.64
CA PRO A 212 10.80 -19.17 -3.42
C PRO A 212 11.98 -19.83 -4.12
N ILE A 213 12.44 -19.30 -5.27
CA ILE A 213 13.63 -19.79 -5.96
C ILE A 213 14.87 -19.51 -5.11
N LEU A 214 15.01 -18.30 -4.56
CA LEU A 214 16.09 -17.95 -3.67
C LEU A 214 16.08 -18.83 -2.42
N ALA A 215 14.90 -19.01 -1.80
CA ALA A 215 14.74 -19.84 -0.63
C ALA A 215 15.09 -21.33 -0.87
N ALA A 216 14.72 -21.87 -2.03
CA ALA A 216 15.05 -23.24 -2.41
C ALA A 216 16.54 -23.44 -2.73
N ALA A 217 17.20 -22.45 -3.34
CA ALA A 217 18.58 -22.53 -3.77
C ALA A 217 19.58 -22.23 -2.65
N MET A 218 19.27 -21.28 -1.75
CA MET A 218 20.24 -20.71 -0.80
C MET A 218 19.74 -20.68 0.65
N GLY A 219 18.53 -21.15 0.93
CA GLY A 219 17.88 -21.05 2.23
C GLY A 219 16.95 -19.83 2.33
N TRP A 220 15.93 -19.95 3.18
CA TRP A 220 14.95 -18.89 3.39
C TRP A 220 15.57 -17.62 4.00
N GLU A 221 16.61 -17.76 4.82
CA GLU A 221 17.36 -16.67 5.45
C GLU A 221 17.95 -15.72 4.39
N VAL A 222 18.53 -16.30 3.34
CA VAL A 222 19.15 -15.52 2.26
C VAL A 222 18.11 -14.70 1.50
N SER A 223 16.89 -15.20 1.38
CA SER A 223 15.79 -14.43 0.76
C SER A 223 15.52 -13.13 1.53
N PHE A 224 15.46 -13.17 2.85
CA PHE A 224 15.31 -11.98 3.69
C PHE A 224 16.51 -11.03 3.58
N ILE A 225 17.73 -11.58 3.57
CA ILE A 225 18.96 -10.76 3.43
C ILE A 225 18.98 -10.04 2.09
N ILE A 226 18.71 -10.74 0.98
CA ILE A 226 18.77 -10.14 -0.35
C ILE A 226 17.73 -9.03 -0.50
N ILE A 227 16.48 -9.28 -0.12
CA ILE A 227 15.42 -8.27 -0.25
C ILE A 227 15.69 -7.09 0.67
N GLY A 228 16.09 -7.33 1.92
CA GLY A 228 16.48 -6.26 2.84
C GLY A 228 17.71 -5.47 2.37
N ALA A 229 18.72 -6.13 1.80
CA ALA A 229 19.92 -5.49 1.27
C ALA A 229 19.61 -4.55 0.09
N ILE A 230 18.65 -4.92 -0.77
CA ILE A 230 18.19 -4.03 -1.86
C ILE A 230 17.64 -2.72 -1.28
N GLY A 231 16.93 -2.75 -0.15
CA GLY A 231 16.48 -1.53 0.53
C GLY A 231 17.62 -0.66 1.02
N PHE A 232 18.70 -1.23 1.59
CA PHE A 232 19.89 -0.45 1.97
C PHE A 232 20.60 0.17 0.76
N ILE A 233 20.72 -0.57 -0.36
CA ILE A 233 21.28 -0.04 -1.62
C ILE A 233 20.44 1.13 -2.11
N TRP A 234 19.11 0.99 -2.05
CA TRP A 234 18.19 2.07 -2.42
C TRP A 234 18.36 3.29 -1.50
N ALA A 235 18.46 3.10 -0.18
CA ALA A 235 18.64 4.19 0.77
C ALA A 235 19.95 4.95 0.51
N ALA A 236 21.03 4.23 0.17
CA ALA A 236 22.29 4.83 -0.23
C ALA A 236 22.13 5.64 -1.53
N ALA A 237 21.50 5.07 -2.57
CA ALA A 237 21.23 5.79 -3.82
C ALA A 237 20.39 7.06 -3.57
N TRP A 238 19.35 6.97 -2.74
CA TRP A 238 18.51 8.11 -2.36
C TRP A 238 19.31 9.21 -1.65
N ALA A 239 20.20 8.86 -0.74
CA ALA A 239 21.02 9.81 -0.02
C ALA A 239 21.87 10.70 -0.95
N PHE A 240 22.33 10.14 -2.09
CA PHE A 240 23.13 10.86 -3.09
C PHE A 240 22.28 11.55 -4.16
N MET A 241 21.14 11.00 -4.53
CA MET A 241 20.34 11.46 -5.66
C MET A 241 19.26 12.48 -5.28
N TYR A 242 18.70 12.36 -4.06
CA TYR A 242 17.63 13.27 -3.65
C TYR A 242 18.19 14.56 -3.04
N GLU A 243 17.73 15.67 -3.60
CA GLU A 243 17.85 17.03 -3.07
C GLU A 243 16.50 17.71 -3.25
N HIS A 244 16.21 18.75 -2.47
CA HIS A 244 15.01 19.54 -2.69
C HIS A 244 15.07 20.20 -4.08
N PRO A 245 13.96 20.30 -4.86
CA PRO A 245 14.01 20.81 -6.23
C PRO A 245 14.74 22.16 -6.39
N HIS A 246 14.60 23.05 -5.41
CA HIS A 246 15.28 24.37 -5.40
C HIS A 246 16.80 24.30 -5.12
N GLU A 247 17.27 23.21 -4.53
CA GLU A 247 18.68 23.01 -4.16
C GLU A 247 19.40 22.08 -5.14
N SER A 248 18.64 21.39 -5.99
CA SER A 248 19.15 20.33 -6.85
C SER A 248 19.84 20.88 -8.10
N ASN A 249 21.11 20.53 -8.28
CA ASN A 249 21.86 20.83 -9.49
C ASN A 249 21.35 20.05 -10.73
N ASN A 250 20.53 19.03 -10.55
CA ASN A 250 19.97 18.21 -11.61
C ASN A 250 18.65 18.76 -12.18
N VAL A 251 18.05 19.75 -11.51
CA VAL A 251 16.82 20.42 -11.92
C VAL A 251 17.19 21.77 -12.51
N ASN A 252 16.99 21.97 -13.81
CA ASN A 252 17.26 23.25 -14.45
C ASN A 252 16.12 24.25 -14.20
N GLU A 253 16.36 25.53 -14.49
CA GLU A 253 15.39 26.63 -14.30
C GLU A 253 14.05 26.37 -15.00
N ALA A 254 14.07 25.74 -16.18
CA ALA A 254 12.86 25.42 -16.94
C ALA A 254 12.00 24.37 -16.24
N GLU A 255 12.64 23.35 -15.65
CA GLU A 255 11.93 22.32 -14.87
C GLU A 255 11.47 22.86 -13.53
N LEU A 256 12.27 23.67 -12.85
CA LEU A 256 11.89 24.34 -11.60
C LEU A 256 10.68 25.25 -11.79
N ALA A 257 10.69 26.06 -12.88
CA ALA A 257 9.53 26.88 -13.23
C ALA A 257 8.28 26.07 -13.53
N TYR A 258 8.43 24.87 -14.10
CA TYR A 258 7.32 23.96 -14.32
C TYR A 258 6.79 23.36 -13.02
N ILE A 259 7.65 22.93 -12.10
CA ILE A 259 7.29 22.39 -10.78
C ILE A 259 6.49 23.43 -10.00
N ASN A 260 6.93 24.70 -9.99
CA ASN A 260 6.30 25.81 -9.27
C ASN A 260 5.17 26.50 -10.07
N SER A 261 4.72 25.90 -11.17
CA SER A 261 3.69 26.54 -12.01
C SER A 261 2.37 26.84 -11.30
N ASP A 262 2.05 26.09 -10.25
CA ASP A 262 0.83 26.26 -9.46
C ASP A 262 0.95 27.36 -8.39
N GLU A 263 2.14 27.60 -7.85
CA GLU A 263 2.38 28.65 -6.84
C GLU A 263 2.16 30.04 -7.43
N LYS A 264 2.59 30.26 -8.66
CA LYS A 264 2.36 31.52 -9.39
C LYS A 264 0.89 31.81 -9.66
N GLN A 265 0.06 30.77 -9.83
CA GLN A 265 -1.38 30.92 -10.02
C GLN A 265 -2.11 31.20 -8.69
N GLU A 266 -1.57 30.71 -7.56
CA GLU A 266 -2.13 30.98 -6.23
C GLU A 266 -1.80 32.39 -5.76
N GLU A 267 -0.61 32.92 -6.04
CA GLU A 267 -0.26 34.33 -5.75
C GLU A 267 -1.14 35.34 -6.51
N GLU A 268 -1.59 34.98 -7.72
CA GLU A 268 -2.53 35.80 -8.50
C GLU A 268 -3.99 35.66 -8.05
N SER A 269 -4.34 34.59 -7.32
CA SER A 269 -5.70 34.28 -6.89
C SER A 269 -5.97 34.46 -5.39
N THR A 270 -5.02 34.99 -4.62
CA THR A 270 -5.18 35.21 -3.18
C THR A 270 -6.19 36.29 -2.85
N THR A 271 -7.46 35.94 -2.93
CA THR A 271 -8.54 36.56 -2.14
C THR A 271 -9.37 35.45 -1.54
N SER A 272 -9.22 35.29 -0.25
CA SER A 272 -9.91 34.42 0.70
C SER A 272 -9.05 33.25 1.24
N GLU A 273 -8.59 33.44 2.46
CA GLU A 273 -8.18 32.43 3.39
C GLU A 273 -9.33 31.41 3.55
N ASP A 274 -9.18 30.25 2.89
CA ASP A 274 -9.99 29.09 3.16
C ASP A 274 -9.47 28.48 4.49
N GLU A 275 -9.76 29.14 5.62
CA GLU A 275 -9.73 28.52 6.95
C GLU A 275 -10.84 27.46 7.01
N GLY A 276 -10.71 26.41 6.17
CA GLY A 276 -11.63 25.30 6.15
C GLY A 276 -11.74 24.65 7.52
N LEU A 277 -12.91 24.14 7.84
CA LEU A 277 -13.24 23.44 9.09
C LEU A 277 -12.12 22.48 9.52
N GLN A 278 -11.39 22.82 10.58
CA GLN A 278 -10.36 21.97 11.16
C GLN A 278 -10.98 21.00 12.17
N LEU A 279 -11.11 19.73 11.76
CA LEU A 279 -11.64 18.70 12.66
C LEU A 279 -10.53 18.13 13.53
N THR A 280 -10.72 18.17 14.83
CA THR A 280 -9.86 17.43 15.76
C THR A 280 -10.11 15.94 15.63
N PHE A 281 -9.11 15.11 16.03
CA PHE A 281 -9.22 13.65 15.97
C PHE A 281 -10.50 13.11 16.64
N GLY A 282 -10.87 13.65 17.79
CA GLY A 282 -12.10 13.25 18.52
C GLY A 282 -13.39 13.65 17.78
N GLN A 283 -13.42 14.84 17.17
CA GLN A 283 -14.59 15.30 16.41
C GLN A 283 -14.85 14.44 15.16
N CYS A 284 -13.82 13.83 14.57
CA CYS A 284 -14.00 12.95 13.43
C CYS A 284 -14.99 11.80 13.72
N PHE A 285 -15.04 11.30 14.96
CA PHE A 285 -15.93 10.20 15.34
C PHE A 285 -17.41 10.61 15.53
N THR A 286 -17.73 11.89 15.53
CA THR A 286 -19.11 12.38 15.62
C THR A 286 -19.88 12.25 14.30
N TYR A 287 -19.17 12.08 13.17
CA TYR A 287 -19.76 12.02 11.84
C TYR A 287 -20.07 10.59 11.41
N ARG A 288 -21.29 10.35 10.90
CA ARG A 288 -21.70 9.06 10.34
C ARG A 288 -20.85 8.63 9.14
N GLN A 289 -20.33 9.59 8.37
CA GLN A 289 -19.44 9.38 7.23
C GLN A 289 -18.13 8.71 7.67
N THR A 290 -17.57 9.10 8.82
CA THR A 290 -16.40 8.45 9.42
C THR A 290 -16.68 6.99 9.76
N TRP A 291 -17.81 6.72 10.39
CA TRP A 291 -18.21 5.35 10.74
C TRP A 291 -18.48 4.49 9.50
N ALA A 292 -19.05 5.06 8.45
CA ALA A 292 -19.20 4.36 7.18
C ALA A 292 -17.84 3.96 6.59
N PHE A 293 -16.87 4.86 6.61
CA PHE A 293 -15.52 4.56 6.17
C PHE A 293 -14.83 3.51 7.06
N ILE A 294 -14.94 3.64 8.40
CA ILE A 294 -14.42 2.65 9.36
C ILE A 294 -14.97 1.25 9.08
N VAL A 295 -16.29 1.12 8.94
CA VAL A 295 -16.94 -0.17 8.67
C VAL A 295 -16.48 -0.74 7.32
N GLY A 296 -16.40 0.12 6.30
CA GLY A 296 -15.89 -0.25 4.99
C GLY A 296 -14.49 -0.85 5.06
N LYS A 297 -13.59 -0.22 5.82
CA LYS A 297 -12.20 -0.67 6.01
C LYS A 297 -12.10 -1.91 6.91
N ALA A 298 -12.73 -1.88 8.08
CA ALA A 298 -12.60 -2.94 9.08
C ALA A 298 -13.06 -4.31 8.57
N LEU A 299 -14.14 -4.36 7.79
CA LEU A 299 -14.66 -5.62 7.26
C LEU A 299 -13.92 -6.13 6.03
N THR A 300 -13.35 -5.24 5.21
CA THR A 300 -12.82 -5.65 3.90
C THR A 300 -11.29 -5.75 3.84
N ASP A 301 -10.55 -4.95 4.62
CA ASP A 301 -9.10 -5.03 4.63
C ASP A 301 -8.60 -6.40 5.14
N GLY A 302 -9.30 -6.99 6.13
CA GLY A 302 -8.99 -8.33 6.61
C GLY A 302 -9.03 -9.40 5.51
N VAL A 303 -9.95 -9.28 4.55
CA VAL A 303 -10.04 -10.19 3.39
C VAL A 303 -8.81 -10.08 2.49
N TRP A 304 -8.38 -8.85 2.19
CA TRP A 304 -7.18 -8.62 1.38
C TRP A 304 -5.92 -9.16 2.06
N TRP A 305 -5.72 -8.83 3.33
CA TRP A 305 -4.56 -9.31 4.08
C TRP A 305 -4.59 -10.83 4.27
N PHE A 306 -5.78 -11.44 4.37
CA PHE A 306 -5.92 -12.90 4.35
C PHE A 306 -5.41 -13.48 3.02
N PHE A 307 -5.86 -12.99 1.89
CA PHE A 307 -5.37 -13.48 0.59
C PHE A 307 -3.87 -13.27 0.44
N LEU A 308 -3.35 -12.11 0.87
CA LEU A 308 -1.93 -11.80 0.77
C LEU A 308 -1.05 -12.77 1.58
N PHE A 309 -1.48 -13.09 2.79
CA PHE A 309 -0.67 -13.89 3.70
C PHE A 309 -0.93 -15.39 3.57
N TRP A 310 -2.15 -15.81 3.26
CA TRP A 310 -2.55 -17.21 3.33
C TRP A 310 -2.68 -17.90 1.96
N ALA A 311 -2.74 -17.16 0.85
CA ALA A 311 -2.87 -17.81 -0.46
C ALA A 311 -1.69 -18.75 -0.79
N PRO A 312 -0.41 -18.41 -0.50
CA PRO A 312 0.68 -19.35 -0.73
C PRO A 312 0.54 -20.64 0.10
N ALA A 313 0.18 -20.51 1.38
CA ALA A 313 -0.05 -21.66 2.25
C ALA A 313 -1.24 -22.51 1.78
N TYR A 314 -2.32 -21.87 1.33
CA TYR A 314 -3.48 -22.57 0.78
C TYR A 314 -3.13 -23.43 -0.44
N PHE A 315 -2.35 -22.89 -1.39
CA PHE A 315 -1.92 -23.68 -2.55
C PHE A 315 -0.93 -24.78 -2.15
N SER A 316 -0.07 -24.55 -1.16
CA SER A 316 0.81 -25.58 -0.60
C SER A 316 0.00 -26.74 0.01
N GLU A 317 -1.06 -26.45 0.76
CA GLU A 317 -1.99 -27.46 1.31
C GLU A 317 -2.74 -28.26 0.23
N LEU A 318 -2.98 -27.66 -0.94
CA LEU A 318 -3.53 -28.35 -2.12
C LEU A 318 -2.49 -29.18 -2.88
N GLY A 319 -1.25 -29.28 -2.38
CA GLY A 319 -0.17 -30.04 -3.02
C GLY A 319 0.67 -29.25 -4.05
N TYR A 320 0.57 -27.93 -4.04
CA TYR A 320 1.33 -27.05 -4.94
C TYR A 320 2.19 -26.06 -4.14
N PRO A 321 3.26 -26.54 -3.49
CA PRO A 321 4.11 -25.71 -2.67
C PRO A 321 4.83 -24.63 -3.48
N SER A 322 5.18 -23.53 -2.82
CA SER A 322 5.76 -22.34 -3.45
C SER A 322 7.13 -22.58 -4.10
N ASN A 323 7.86 -23.62 -3.69
CA ASN A 323 9.12 -24.05 -4.31
C ASN A 323 8.95 -24.81 -5.62
N THR A 324 7.72 -25.04 -6.08
CA THR A 324 7.42 -25.66 -7.39
C THR A 324 7.03 -24.60 -8.42
N PHE A 325 7.32 -24.86 -9.70
CA PHE A 325 6.95 -23.96 -10.78
C PHE A 325 5.43 -23.69 -10.82
N THR A 326 4.60 -24.73 -10.62
CA THR A 326 3.14 -24.57 -10.62
C THR A 326 2.69 -23.72 -9.44
N GLY A 327 3.23 -23.93 -8.22
CA GLY A 327 2.91 -23.13 -7.03
C GLY A 327 3.24 -21.64 -7.25
N GLN A 328 4.41 -21.35 -7.84
CA GLN A 328 4.82 -19.98 -8.22
C GLN A 328 3.86 -19.36 -9.22
N MET A 329 3.50 -20.11 -10.27
CA MET A 329 2.58 -19.65 -11.32
C MET A 329 1.16 -19.39 -10.78
N LEU A 330 0.67 -20.19 -9.85
CA LEU A 330 -0.64 -19.95 -9.22
C LEU A 330 -0.66 -18.60 -8.51
N ILE A 331 0.36 -18.28 -7.72
CA ILE A 331 0.43 -17.02 -7.00
C ILE A 331 0.66 -15.85 -7.97
N PHE A 332 1.52 -16.03 -8.98
CA PHE A 332 1.76 -15.03 -10.02
C PHE A 332 0.47 -14.71 -10.79
N VAL A 333 -0.26 -15.73 -11.28
CA VAL A 333 -1.50 -15.54 -12.03
C VAL A 333 -2.58 -14.91 -11.17
N LEU A 334 -2.67 -15.29 -9.89
CA LEU A 334 -3.57 -14.65 -8.94
C LEU A 334 -3.33 -13.14 -8.89
N TYR A 335 -2.09 -12.69 -8.66
CA TYR A 335 -1.77 -11.26 -8.59
C TYR A 335 -1.84 -10.57 -9.96
N LEU A 336 -1.61 -11.28 -11.06
CA LEU A 336 -1.84 -10.75 -12.40
C LEU A 336 -3.31 -10.40 -12.63
N ILE A 337 -4.22 -11.30 -12.24
CA ILE A 337 -5.68 -11.05 -12.31
C ILE A 337 -6.05 -9.84 -11.43
N VAL A 338 -5.53 -9.79 -10.20
CA VAL A 338 -5.75 -8.65 -9.29
C VAL A 338 -5.31 -7.35 -9.94
N THR A 339 -4.09 -7.31 -10.49
CA THR A 339 -3.50 -6.10 -11.07
C THR A 339 -4.27 -5.62 -12.30
N VAL A 340 -4.57 -6.51 -13.24
CA VAL A 340 -5.24 -6.16 -14.50
C VAL A 340 -6.68 -5.71 -14.26
N LEU A 341 -7.42 -6.46 -13.45
CA LEU A 341 -8.84 -6.17 -13.26
C LEU A 341 -9.10 -5.00 -12.30
N SER A 342 -8.17 -4.70 -11.39
CA SER A 342 -8.30 -3.54 -10.48
C SER A 342 -8.37 -2.20 -11.21
N ILE A 343 -7.82 -2.11 -12.43
CA ILE A 343 -7.86 -0.91 -13.28
C ILE A 343 -9.31 -0.45 -13.52
N TYR A 344 -10.24 -1.39 -13.66
CA TYR A 344 -11.66 -1.08 -13.84
C TYR A 344 -12.29 -0.42 -12.59
N GLY A 345 -11.63 -0.52 -11.43
CA GLY A 345 -12.06 0.12 -10.18
C GLY A 345 -12.18 1.64 -10.28
N GLY A 346 -11.28 2.28 -11.00
CA GLY A 346 -11.34 3.72 -11.28
C GLY A 346 -12.26 4.10 -12.45
N TYR A 347 -12.36 3.21 -13.43
CA TYR A 347 -13.11 3.48 -14.66
C TYR A 347 -14.62 3.41 -14.48
N LEU A 348 -15.13 2.43 -13.73
CA LEU A 348 -16.56 2.20 -13.58
C LEU A 348 -17.33 3.37 -12.91
N PRO A 349 -16.85 4.00 -11.82
CA PRO A 349 -17.49 5.18 -11.24
C PRO A 349 -17.58 6.34 -12.22
N LYS A 350 -16.50 6.55 -13.02
CA LYS A 350 -16.45 7.60 -14.04
C LYS A 350 -17.57 7.43 -15.04
N LEU A 351 -17.82 6.21 -15.53
CA LEU A 351 -18.93 5.92 -16.45
C LEU A 351 -20.30 6.27 -15.84
N PHE A 352 -20.52 6.03 -14.55
CA PHE A 352 -21.78 6.37 -13.90
C PHE A 352 -21.96 7.88 -13.73
N VAL A 353 -20.91 8.63 -13.48
CA VAL A 353 -20.96 10.09 -13.36
C VAL A 353 -21.17 10.72 -14.74
N GLU A 354 -20.33 10.37 -15.74
CA GLU A 354 -20.36 10.99 -17.05
C GLU A 354 -21.58 10.58 -17.90
N ASN A 355 -21.90 9.27 -17.94
CA ASN A 355 -22.96 8.79 -18.84
C ASN A 355 -24.37 8.82 -18.21
N LYS A 356 -24.47 8.79 -16.86
CA LYS A 356 -25.77 8.75 -16.16
C LYS A 356 -26.05 9.99 -15.31
N GLY A 357 -25.16 10.98 -15.31
CA GLY A 357 -25.33 12.22 -14.56
C GLY A 357 -25.42 12.02 -13.04
N MET A 358 -24.85 10.93 -12.51
CA MET A 358 -24.86 10.65 -11.08
C MET A 358 -23.87 11.56 -10.35
N ASN A 359 -24.18 11.93 -9.09
CA ASN A 359 -23.18 12.59 -8.28
C ASN A 359 -22.01 11.60 -7.97
N PRO A 360 -20.78 12.11 -7.71
CA PRO A 360 -19.58 11.25 -7.51
C PRO A 360 -19.79 10.17 -6.46
N TYR A 361 -20.34 10.49 -5.29
CA TYR A 361 -20.61 9.53 -4.22
C TYR A 361 -21.56 8.40 -4.68
N ALA A 362 -22.66 8.75 -5.35
CA ALA A 362 -23.61 7.75 -5.82
C ALA A 362 -23.01 6.85 -6.90
N GLY A 363 -22.18 7.41 -7.81
CA GLY A 363 -21.45 6.66 -8.81
C GLY A 363 -20.48 5.66 -8.18
N ARG A 364 -19.69 6.10 -7.16
CA ARG A 364 -18.78 5.22 -6.41
C ARG A 364 -19.52 4.13 -5.64
N MET A 365 -20.58 4.47 -4.90
CA MET A 365 -21.38 3.49 -4.16
C MET A 365 -21.98 2.41 -5.06
N ARG A 366 -22.41 2.79 -6.30
CA ARG A 366 -22.91 1.84 -7.29
C ARG A 366 -21.80 0.94 -7.83
N ALA A 367 -20.64 1.50 -8.13
CA ALA A 367 -19.45 0.74 -8.55
C ALA A 367 -18.99 -0.23 -7.44
N MET A 368 -18.93 0.25 -6.20
CA MET A 368 -18.56 -0.57 -5.04
C MET A 368 -19.52 -1.74 -4.84
N LEU A 369 -20.83 -1.57 -5.08
CA LEU A 369 -21.78 -2.68 -5.04
C LEU A 369 -21.43 -3.74 -6.09
N ILE A 370 -21.12 -3.34 -7.30
CA ILE A 370 -20.73 -4.27 -8.37
C ILE A 370 -19.45 -5.03 -7.98
N PHE A 371 -18.45 -4.33 -7.47
CA PHE A 371 -17.20 -4.96 -7.03
C PHE A 371 -17.41 -5.86 -5.79
N ALA A 372 -18.38 -5.57 -4.93
CA ALA A 372 -18.73 -6.40 -3.78
C ALA A 372 -19.28 -7.80 -4.18
N PHE A 373 -19.76 -7.95 -5.41
CA PHE A 373 -20.18 -9.26 -5.92
C PHE A 373 -19.01 -10.15 -6.33
N LEU A 374 -17.83 -9.61 -6.65
CA LEU A 374 -16.68 -10.43 -7.05
C LEU A 374 -16.19 -11.37 -5.93
N PRO A 375 -16.02 -10.92 -4.67
CA PRO A 375 -15.64 -11.79 -3.58
C PRO A 375 -16.64 -12.90 -3.23
N ILE A 376 -17.90 -12.80 -3.66
CA ILE A 376 -18.90 -13.87 -3.42
C ILE A 376 -18.41 -15.20 -3.98
N PHE A 377 -17.74 -15.18 -5.12
CA PHE A 377 -17.21 -16.39 -5.72
C PHE A 377 -16.17 -17.10 -4.83
N ALA A 378 -15.57 -16.43 -3.83
CA ALA A 378 -14.59 -17.05 -2.94
C ALA A 378 -15.17 -18.29 -2.20
N MET A 379 -16.47 -18.32 -1.91
CA MET A 379 -17.12 -19.49 -1.30
C MET A 379 -16.99 -20.77 -2.13
N PHE A 380 -16.75 -20.66 -3.43
CA PHE A 380 -16.56 -21.79 -4.33
C PHE A 380 -15.09 -22.21 -4.49
N ALA A 381 -14.14 -21.48 -3.90
CA ALA A 381 -12.72 -21.77 -4.06
C ALA A 381 -12.36 -23.17 -3.54
N GLN A 382 -12.79 -23.50 -2.32
CA GLN A 382 -12.50 -24.80 -1.72
C GLN A 382 -13.22 -25.96 -2.41
N PRO A 383 -14.55 -25.90 -2.70
CA PRO A 383 -15.23 -26.99 -3.41
C PRO A 383 -14.68 -27.26 -4.81
N LEU A 384 -14.25 -26.22 -5.53
CA LEU A 384 -13.74 -26.36 -6.89
C LEU A 384 -12.25 -26.73 -6.94
N ALA A 385 -11.54 -26.70 -5.82
CA ALA A 385 -10.13 -27.10 -5.75
C ALA A 385 -9.93 -28.59 -6.16
N GLY A 386 -10.90 -29.46 -5.88
CA GLY A 386 -10.89 -30.86 -6.30
C GLY A 386 -11.07 -31.09 -7.81
N VAL A 387 -11.58 -30.07 -8.54
CA VAL A 387 -11.73 -30.13 -9.99
C VAL A 387 -10.44 -29.64 -10.69
N SER A 388 -9.94 -28.48 -10.28
CA SER A 388 -8.69 -27.90 -10.77
C SER A 388 -8.19 -26.82 -9.82
N VAL A 389 -6.91 -26.83 -9.49
CA VAL A 389 -6.27 -25.80 -8.65
C VAL A 389 -6.31 -24.41 -9.28
N TRP A 390 -6.45 -24.31 -10.59
CA TRP A 390 -6.58 -23.02 -11.30
C TRP A 390 -7.91 -22.30 -11.00
N LEU A 391 -8.96 -23.08 -10.66
CA LEU A 391 -10.26 -22.48 -10.30
C LEU A 391 -10.18 -21.64 -9.03
N PRO A 392 -9.71 -22.14 -7.87
CA PRO A 392 -9.48 -21.28 -6.71
C PRO A 392 -8.48 -20.15 -6.99
N CYS A 393 -7.44 -20.34 -7.80
CA CYS A 393 -6.52 -19.29 -8.20
C CYS A 393 -7.25 -18.11 -8.89
N ILE A 394 -8.08 -18.42 -9.89
CA ILE A 394 -8.87 -17.41 -10.61
C ILE A 394 -9.88 -16.75 -9.67
N ILE A 395 -10.58 -17.54 -8.86
CA ILE A 395 -11.60 -17.05 -7.93
C ILE A 395 -11.01 -16.10 -6.89
N ILE A 396 -9.90 -16.47 -6.26
CA ILE A 396 -9.21 -15.60 -5.28
C ILE A 396 -8.65 -14.36 -5.98
N GLY A 397 -8.12 -14.51 -7.20
CA GLY A 397 -7.68 -13.38 -8.03
C GLY A 397 -8.80 -12.40 -8.34
N LEU A 398 -9.99 -12.88 -8.70
CA LEU A 398 -11.19 -12.06 -8.92
C LEU A 398 -11.63 -11.36 -7.63
N ALA A 399 -11.65 -12.07 -6.51
CA ALA A 399 -11.99 -11.50 -5.21
C ALA A 399 -11.00 -10.40 -4.80
N GLY A 400 -9.71 -10.62 -5.00
CA GLY A 400 -8.64 -9.63 -4.76
C GLY A 400 -8.76 -8.40 -5.67
N ALA A 401 -9.10 -8.59 -6.96
CA ALA A 401 -9.38 -7.50 -7.88
C ALA A 401 -10.60 -6.67 -7.42
N GLY A 402 -11.65 -7.35 -6.97
CA GLY A 402 -12.81 -6.71 -6.35
C GLY A 402 -12.44 -5.87 -5.14
N HIS A 403 -11.54 -6.37 -4.27
CA HIS A 403 -11.02 -5.62 -3.14
C HIS A 403 -10.26 -4.36 -3.57
N GLN A 404 -9.35 -4.46 -4.50
CA GLN A 404 -8.55 -3.29 -4.94
C GLN A 404 -9.44 -2.21 -5.57
N ALA A 405 -10.39 -2.62 -6.39
CA ALA A 405 -11.39 -1.71 -6.97
C ALA A 405 -12.30 -1.09 -5.88
N TRP A 406 -12.73 -1.88 -4.89
CA TRP A 406 -13.46 -1.42 -3.73
C TRP A 406 -12.65 -0.40 -2.92
N SER A 407 -11.43 -0.72 -2.55
CA SER A 407 -10.55 0.10 -1.73
C SER A 407 -10.29 1.46 -2.38
N ALA A 408 -10.00 1.51 -3.68
CA ALA A 408 -9.79 2.75 -4.42
C ALA A 408 -11.02 3.68 -4.34
N ASN A 409 -12.22 3.12 -4.48
CA ASN A 409 -13.45 3.88 -4.37
C ASN A 409 -13.75 4.31 -2.93
N LEU A 410 -13.50 3.44 -1.97
CA LEU A 410 -13.70 3.72 -0.55
C LEU A 410 -12.84 4.91 -0.09
N TYR A 411 -11.55 4.95 -0.43
CA TYR A 411 -10.70 6.11 -0.16
C TYR A 411 -11.18 7.38 -0.86
N SER A 412 -11.67 7.25 -2.09
CA SER A 412 -12.16 8.40 -2.84
C SER A 412 -13.43 9.01 -2.23
N THR A 413 -14.27 8.22 -1.51
CA THR A 413 -15.45 8.75 -0.82
C THR A 413 -15.10 9.75 0.29
N ILE A 414 -13.87 9.66 0.85
CA ILE A 414 -13.39 10.63 1.84
C ILE A 414 -13.24 12.00 1.18
N GLY A 415 -12.58 12.05 0.02
CA GLY A 415 -12.41 13.30 -0.74
C GLY A 415 -13.73 13.92 -1.18
N ASP A 416 -14.77 13.10 -1.40
CA ASP A 416 -16.09 13.59 -1.78
C ASP A 416 -16.87 14.20 -0.58
N MET A 417 -16.61 13.75 0.65
CA MET A 417 -17.46 14.04 1.82
C MET A 417 -16.81 14.89 2.90
N PHE A 418 -15.48 14.94 2.96
CA PHE A 418 -14.76 15.64 4.03
C PHE A 418 -13.99 16.86 3.50
N PRO A 419 -13.81 17.91 4.34
CA PRO A 419 -12.95 19.03 4.01
C PRO A 419 -11.49 18.54 3.86
N LYS A 420 -10.72 19.21 3.00
CA LYS A 420 -9.32 18.83 2.69
C LYS A 420 -8.44 18.65 3.93
N SER A 421 -8.65 19.51 4.95
CA SER A 421 -7.94 19.47 6.24
C SER A 421 -8.16 18.17 7.03
N ALA A 422 -9.29 17.48 6.87
CA ALA A 422 -9.65 16.27 7.61
C ALA A 422 -9.28 14.97 6.88
N ILE A 423 -9.00 15.01 5.57
CA ILE A 423 -8.79 13.81 4.74
C ILE A 423 -7.70 12.90 5.32
N ALA A 424 -6.55 13.46 5.71
CA ALA A 424 -5.44 12.68 6.25
C ALA A 424 -5.81 11.99 7.59
N THR A 425 -6.50 12.71 8.47
CA THR A 425 -6.95 12.19 9.77
C THR A 425 -7.96 11.04 9.60
N ILE A 426 -8.97 11.24 8.73
CA ILE A 426 -9.97 10.21 8.45
C ILE A 426 -9.33 8.98 7.78
N THR A 427 -8.40 9.19 6.85
CA THR A 427 -7.63 8.11 6.22
C THR A 427 -6.86 7.30 7.27
N GLY A 428 -6.18 7.96 8.19
CA GLY A 428 -5.46 7.32 9.29
C GLY A 428 -6.37 6.51 10.21
N ILE A 429 -7.51 7.08 10.60
CA ILE A 429 -8.54 6.37 11.40
C ILE A 429 -8.98 5.09 10.68
N GLY A 430 -9.36 5.19 9.39
CA GLY A 430 -9.80 4.02 8.65
C GLY A 430 -8.71 2.96 8.49
N THR A 431 -7.46 3.35 8.26
CA THR A 431 -6.32 2.44 8.18
C THR A 431 -6.10 1.69 9.49
N MET A 432 -6.25 2.38 10.64
CA MET A 432 -6.17 1.76 11.96
C MET A 432 -7.25 0.68 12.15
N PHE A 433 -8.51 0.98 11.81
CA PHE A 433 -9.59 0.00 11.93
C PHE A 433 -9.49 -1.11 10.89
N GLY A 434 -8.97 -0.85 9.69
CA GLY A 434 -8.62 -1.86 8.70
C GLY A 434 -7.56 -2.83 9.23
N GLY A 435 -6.53 -2.33 9.91
CA GLY A 435 -5.52 -3.15 10.58
C GLY A 435 -6.10 -3.99 11.71
N LEU A 436 -7.04 -3.45 12.49
CA LEU A 436 -7.76 -4.23 13.52
C LEU A 436 -8.58 -5.37 12.88
N GLY A 437 -9.30 -5.09 11.79
CA GLY A 437 -10.00 -6.12 11.02
C GLY A 437 -9.04 -7.20 10.50
N SER A 438 -7.89 -6.80 9.96
CA SER A 438 -6.83 -7.70 9.50
C SER A 438 -6.24 -8.54 10.65
N PHE A 439 -6.02 -7.94 11.81
CA PHE A 439 -5.59 -8.67 13.02
C PHE A 439 -6.57 -9.78 13.37
N LEU A 440 -7.86 -9.46 13.45
CA LEU A 440 -8.90 -10.44 13.83
C LEU A 440 -8.98 -11.61 12.83
N ILE A 441 -8.94 -11.32 11.55
CA ILE A 441 -9.03 -12.34 10.51
C ILE A 441 -7.77 -13.21 10.48
N ASN A 442 -6.57 -12.64 10.53
CA ASN A 442 -5.34 -13.43 10.47
C ASN A 442 -5.17 -14.31 11.73
N LYS A 443 -5.41 -13.74 12.93
CA LYS A 443 -5.37 -14.53 14.17
C LYS A 443 -6.48 -15.57 14.22
N GLY A 444 -7.70 -15.20 13.82
CA GLY A 444 -8.84 -16.10 13.76
C GLY A 444 -8.62 -17.25 12.77
N SER A 445 -8.07 -16.97 11.60
CA SER A 445 -7.73 -17.99 10.59
C SER A 445 -6.69 -18.98 11.12
N GLY A 446 -5.60 -18.49 11.71
CA GLY A 446 -4.57 -19.35 12.27
C GLY A 446 -5.13 -20.31 13.34
N LYS A 447 -5.90 -19.78 14.30
CA LYS A 447 -6.57 -20.59 15.31
C LYS A 447 -7.55 -21.61 14.72
N LEU A 448 -8.36 -21.17 13.75
CA LEU A 448 -9.34 -22.03 13.09
C LEU A 448 -8.67 -23.19 12.35
N PHE A 449 -7.59 -22.91 11.61
CA PHE A 449 -6.88 -23.91 10.82
C PHE A 449 -6.18 -24.93 11.73
N THR A 450 -5.47 -24.47 12.77
CA THR A 450 -4.85 -25.35 13.77
C THR A 450 -5.88 -26.21 14.49
N TYR A 451 -7.03 -25.62 14.87
CA TYR A 451 -8.11 -26.36 15.51
C TYR A 451 -8.71 -27.41 14.56
N ALA A 452 -9.05 -27.01 13.33
CA ALA A 452 -9.64 -27.89 12.33
C ALA A 452 -8.70 -29.05 11.95
N GLU A 453 -7.40 -28.80 11.87
CA GLU A 453 -6.37 -29.82 11.63
C GLU A 453 -6.31 -30.81 12.81
N GLY A 454 -6.33 -30.32 14.05
CA GLY A 454 -6.32 -31.16 15.26
C GLY A 454 -7.58 -32.01 15.43
N GLN A 455 -8.73 -31.56 14.93
CA GLN A 455 -9.99 -32.35 14.96
C GLN A 455 -10.10 -33.36 13.79
N GLY A 456 -9.31 -33.15 12.72
CA GLY A 456 -9.35 -34.01 11.53
C GLY A 456 -10.76 -34.15 10.96
N ASP A 457 -11.16 -35.39 10.63
CA ASP A 457 -12.44 -35.66 9.97
C ASP A 457 -13.70 -35.36 10.82
N THR A 458 -13.55 -35.14 12.13
CA THR A 458 -14.67 -34.74 13.00
C THR A 458 -15.10 -33.29 12.81
N PHE A 459 -14.19 -32.43 12.33
CA PHE A 459 -14.52 -31.05 12.00
C PHE A 459 -15.05 -30.97 10.57
N THR A 460 -16.32 -30.67 10.42
CA THR A 460 -16.99 -30.66 9.11
C THR A 460 -17.74 -29.35 8.88
N PHE A 461 -17.70 -28.85 7.66
CA PHE A 461 -18.46 -27.66 7.23
C PHE A 461 -18.87 -27.81 5.75
N PHE A 462 -20.17 -27.79 5.45
CA PHE A 462 -20.73 -28.03 4.13
C PHE A 462 -20.16 -29.25 3.39
N GLY A 463 -19.98 -30.38 4.13
CA GLY A 463 -19.47 -31.63 3.58
C GLY A 463 -17.95 -31.66 3.32
N VAL A 464 -17.23 -30.61 3.67
CA VAL A 464 -15.76 -30.57 3.67
C VAL A 464 -15.27 -30.87 5.07
N THR A 465 -14.21 -31.66 5.23
CA THR A 465 -13.68 -32.11 6.53
C THR A 465 -12.30 -31.54 6.83
N GLY A 466 -11.94 -31.45 8.12
CA GLY A 466 -10.62 -31.05 8.59
C GLY A 466 -10.22 -29.61 8.25
N LYS A 467 -8.96 -29.39 8.01
CA LYS A 467 -8.38 -28.07 7.68
C LYS A 467 -9.01 -27.41 6.44
N PRO A 468 -9.32 -28.13 5.35
CA PRO A 468 -10.10 -27.61 4.23
C PRO A 468 -11.46 -26.99 4.63
N ALA A 469 -12.14 -27.53 5.65
CA ALA A 469 -13.36 -26.95 6.21
C ALA A 469 -13.08 -25.59 6.87
N GLY A 470 -11.94 -25.44 7.51
CA GLY A 470 -11.47 -24.15 8.05
C GLY A 470 -11.31 -23.10 6.95
N TYR A 471 -10.63 -23.42 5.85
CA TYR A 471 -10.53 -22.53 4.68
C TYR A 471 -11.89 -22.18 4.10
N MET A 472 -12.80 -23.15 3.99
CA MET A 472 -14.16 -22.92 3.50
C MET A 472 -14.90 -21.88 4.34
N ILE A 473 -14.79 -21.93 5.67
CA ILE A 473 -15.40 -20.94 6.58
C ILE A 473 -14.85 -19.54 6.30
N ILE A 474 -13.54 -19.38 6.18
CA ILE A 474 -12.94 -18.08 5.89
C ILE A 474 -13.33 -17.58 4.50
N PHE A 475 -13.38 -18.45 3.49
CA PHE A 475 -13.86 -18.07 2.15
C PHE A 475 -15.34 -17.65 2.16
N CYS A 476 -16.20 -18.28 2.97
CA CYS A 476 -17.56 -17.82 3.17
C CYS A 476 -17.62 -16.43 3.84
N TYR A 477 -16.76 -16.14 4.82
CA TYR A 477 -16.61 -14.79 5.36
C TYR A 477 -16.19 -13.80 4.27
N CYS A 478 -15.16 -14.13 3.49
CA CYS A 478 -14.69 -13.27 2.39
C CYS A 478 -15.81 -12.97 1.39
N ALA A 479 -16.66 -13.96 1.11
CA ALA A 479 -17.78 -13.84 0.18
C ALA A 479 -18.83 -12.80 0.62
N VAL A 480 -19.12 -12.71 1.92
CA VAL A 480 -20.20 -11.86 2.44
C VAL A 480 -19.74 -10.52 2.99
N ALA A 481 -18.46 -10.40 3.37
CA ALA A 481 -17.91 -9.23 4.06
C ALA A 481 -18.16 -7.90 3.32
N TYR A 482 -18.00 -7.90 1.99
CA TYR A 482 -18.18 -6.70 1.18
C TYR A 482 -19.64 -6.26 1.05
N LEU A 483 -20.57 -7.22 0.92
CA LEU A 483 -22.00 -6.91 0.87
C LEU A 483 -22.49 -6.38 2.21
N ILE A 484 -22.02 -6.97 3.31
CA ILE A 484 -22.33 -6.49 4.66
C ILE A 484 -21.76 -5.07 4.83
N ALA A 485 -20.49 -4.86 4.46
CA ALA A 485 -19.84 -3.55 4.53
C ALA A 485 -20.61 -2.51 3.70
N TRP A 486 -20.96 -2.83 2.45
CA TRP A 486 -21.73 -1.94 1.59
C TRP A 486 -23.10 -1.58 2.18
N THR A 487 -23.81 -2.57 2.71
CA THR A 487 -25.13 -2.38 3.32
C THR A 487 -25.03 -1.45 4.53
N LEU A 488 -24.10 -1.70 5.44
CA LEU A 488 -23.87 -0.86 6.61
C LEU A 488 -23.45 0.56 6.25
N MET A 489 -22.53 0.71 5.28
CA MET A 489 -22.15 2.02 4.76
C MET A 489 -23.35 2.78 4.19
N LYS A 490 -24.21 2.08 3.44
CA LYS A 490 -25.42 2.67 2.83
C LYS A 490 -26.46 3.03 3.88
N MET A 491 -26.55 2.29 4.99
CA MET A 491 -27.42 2.61 6.13
C MET A 491 -26.90 3.85 6.89
N LEU A 492 -25.58 3.97 7.08
CA LEU A 492 -24.95 5.11 7.76
C LEU A 492 -25.03 6.40 6.91
N VAL A 493 -24.79 6.30 5.60
CA VAL A 493 -24.79 7.41 4.65
C VAL A 493 -25.69 7.07 3.45
N PRO A 494 -27.04 7.17 3.61
CA PRO A 494 -27.99 6.80 2.55
C PRO A 494 -27.89 7.67 1.30
N LYS A 495 -27.56 8.96 1.47
CA LYS A 495 -27.46 9.97 0.40
C LYS A 495 -26.15 10.74 0.55
N TYR A 496 -25.70 11.31 -0.55
CA TYR A 496 -24.57 12.24 -0.55
C TYR A 496 -24.83 13.38 0.45
N LYS A 497 -23.97 13.50 1.43
CA LYS A 497 -24.03 14.53 2.46
C LYS A 497 -22.61 14.94 2.82
N PRO A 498 -22.02 15.91 2.11
CA PRO A 498 -20.71 16.42 2.44
C PRO A 498 -20.76 17.13 3.80
N ILE A 499 -19.65 17.07 4.51
CA ILE A 499 -19.42 17.85 5.72
C ILE A 499 -18.90 19.20 5.21
N VAL A 500 -19.81 20.15 5.09
CA VAL A 500 -19.52 21.55 4.78
C VAL A 500 -19.57 22.34 6.07
N GLU A 501 -18.87 23.46 6.09
CA GLU A 501 -18.77 24.43 7.17
C GLU A 501 -20.11 24.88 7.73
#